data_58c4ee3d3c7471fbcf54b59111b0d971
#
_entry.id   58c4ee3d3c7471fbcf54b59111b0d971
#
_cell.length_a   1.000
_cell.length_b   1.000
_cell.length_c   1.000
_cell.angle_alpha   90.00
_cell.angle_beta   90.00
_cell.angle_gamma   90.00
#
_symmetry.space_group_name_H-M   'P 1'
#
loop_
_entity.id
_entity.type
_entity.pdbx_description
1 polymer ?
#
loop_
_entity_poly.entity_id
_entity_poly.type
_entity_poly.pdbx_seq_one_letter_code
_entity_poly.pdbx_strand_id
1 'polypeptide(L)'
;MKKSVAIELDKDRNLRYGINALCTIEDLTGKQITALDLNHLSMKDLRAILYAGLVHEDTSLTQESVGALIDDYSNINDISVKLGEAFTLAFGERKNKKSPQKTTKIAD
;
A
#
# COMPACT_ATOMS: atom_id res chain seq x y z
N MET A 1 -13.03 -5.77 -12.58
CA MET A 1 -12.95 -4.51 -11.86
C MET A 1 -11.56 -4.27 -11.30
N LYS A 2 -11.06 -3.09 -11.45
CA LYS A 2 -9.72 -2.76 -10.99
C LYS A 2 -9.72 -2.37 -9.52
N LYS A 3 -8.72 -2.86 -8.82
CA LYS A 3 -8.53 -2.49 -7.42
C LYS A 3 -7.21 -1.75 -7.30
N SER A 4 -7.16 -0.58 -7.91
CA SER A 4 -5.94 0.23 -7.89
C SER A 4 -6.27 1.67 -7.52
N VAL A 5 -5.26 2.37 -7.01
CA VAL A 5 -5.36 3.77 -6.63
C VAL A 5 -4.33 4.54 -7.45
N ALA A 6 -4.78 5.56 -8.15
CA ALA A 6 -3.89 6.40 -8.94
C ALA A 6 -2.96 7.19 -8.04
N ILE A 7 -1.70 7.27 -8.44
CA ILE A 7 -0.71 8.06 -7.74
C ILE A 7 0.17 8.76 -8.77
N GLU A 8 0.42 10.05 -8.52
CA GLU A 8 1.28 10.85 -9.41
C GLU A 8 2.70 10.88 -8.88
N LEU A 9 3.63 10.43 -9.69
CA LEU A 9 5.04 10.50 -9.37
C LEU A 9 5.74 11.12 -10.59
N ASP A 10 6.70 10.44 -11.19
CA ASP A 10 7.30 10.91 -12.44
C ASP A 10 6.28 10.90 -13.58
N LYS A 11 5.26 10.10 -13.42
CA LYS A 11 4.12 9.99 -14.33
C LYS A 11 2.98 9.41 -13.53
N ASP A 12 1.82 9.28 -14.14
CA ASP A 12 0.69 8.63 -13.49
C ASP A 12 0.97 7.14 -13.35
N ARG A 13 0.84 6.64 -12.14
CA ARG A 13 1.04 5.22 -11.83
C ARG A 13 -0.16 4.73 -11.05
N ASN A 14 -0.28 3.42 -10.92
CA ASN A 14 -1.40 2.81 -10.20
C ASN A 14 -0.87 1.87 -9.12
N LEU A 15 -1.26 2.15 -7.87
CA LEU A 15 -0.95 1.28 -6.74
C LEU A 15 -1.96 0.14 -6.72
N ARG A 16 -1.45 -1.07 -6.64
CA ARG A 16 -2.32 -2.23 -6.58
C ARG A 16 -1.74 -3.29 -5.66
N TYR A 17 -2.57 -3.79 -4.75
CA TYR A 17 -2.13 -4.78 -3.77
C TYR A 17 -2.96 -6.05 -3.91
N GLY A 18 -2.58 -6.88 -4.88
CA GLY A 18 -3.09 -8.23 -4.98
C GLY A 18 -2.25 -9.16 -4.09
N ILE A 19 -2.57 -10.44 -4.12
CA ILE A 19 -1.90 -11.41 -3.25
C ILE A 19 -0.39 -11.43 -3.47
N ASN A 20 0.05 -11.37 -4.72
CA ASN A 20 1.50 -11.42 -4.98
C ASN A 20 2.21 -10.19 -4.45
N ALA A 21 1.58 -9.02 -4.54
CA ALA A 21 2.16 -7.81 -3.97
C ALA A 21 2.24 -7.91 -2.45
N LEU A 22 1.22 -8.49 -1.82
CA LEU A 22 1.23 -8.68 -0.36
C LEU A 22 2.33 -9.65 0.05
N CYS A 23 2.53 -10.73 -0.71
CA CYS A 23 3.63 -11.65 -0.44
C CYS A 23 4.99 -10.95 -0.57
N THR A 24 5.12 -10.09 -1.59
CA THR A 24 6.35 -9.32 -1.77
C THR A 24 6.62 -8.42 -0.56
N ILE A 25 5.57 -7.78 -0.04
CA ILE A 25 5.72 -6.94 1.15
C ILE A 25 6.23 -7.77 2.32
N GLU A 26 5.65 -8.94 2.54
CA GLU A 26 6.08 -9.81 3.65
C GLU A 26 7.53 -10.24 3.47
N ASP A 27 7.93 -10.56 2.24
CA ASP A 27 9.31 -10.94 1.96
C ASP A 27 10.28 -9.80 2.26
N LEU A 28 9.92 -8.59 1.87
CA LEU A 28 10.82 -7.45 1.99
C LEU A 28 10.88 -6.89 3.40
N THR A 29 9.76 -6.92 4.11
CA THR A 29 9.71 -6.34 5.47
C THR A 29 10.01 -7.35 6.56
N GLY A 30 9.87 -8.64 6.24
CA GLY A 30 9.99 -9.69 7.25
C GLY A 30 8.83 -9.73 8.22
N LYS A 31 7.72 -9.07 7.87
CA LYS A 31 6.55 -8.96 8.76
C LYS A 31 5.32 -9.46 8.05
N GLN A 32 4.41 -10.05 8.81
CA GLN A 32 3.11 -10.43 8.27
C GLN A 32 2.30 -9.16 7.99
N ILE A 33 1.48 -9.22 6.96
CA ILE A 33 0.63 -8.08 6.58
C ILE A 33 -0.23 -7.63 7.77
N THR A 34 -0.75 -8.58 8.53
CA THR A 34 -1.61 -8.25 9.67
C THR A 34 -0.85 -7.57 10.80
N ALA A 35 0.48 -7.66 10.80
CA ALA A 35 1.32 -7.02 11.83
C ALA A 35 1.78 -5.63 11.42
N LEU A 36 1.50 -5.20 10.20
CA LEU A 36 1.92 -3.88 9.75
C LEU A 36 0.95 -2.82 10.24
N ASP A 37 1.52 -1.73 10.74
CA ASP A 37 0.75 -0.56 11.17
C ASP A 37 1.10 0.58 10.22
N LEU A 38 0.17 0.92 9.34
CA LEU A 38 0.42 1.94 8.32
C LEU A 38 0.66 3.33 8.91
N ASN A 39 0.27 3.53 10.16
CA ASN A 39 0.51 4.81 10.82
C ASN A 39 1.89 4.90 11.46
N HIS A 40 2.61 3.80 11.55
CA HIS A 40 3.90 3.73 12.24
C HIS A 40 4.90 2.88 11.45
N LEU A 41 5.05 3.19 10.17
CA LEU A 41 5.98 2.46 9.32
C LEU A 41 7.37 3.05 9.42
N SER A 42 8.38 2.18 9.40
CA SER A 42 9.74 2.64 9.17
C SER A 42 9.86 3.11 7.72
N MET A 43 10.88 3.91 7.43
CA MET A 43 11.09 4.37 6.06
C MET A 43 11.36 3.21 5.13
N LYS A 44 12.08 2.20 5.58
CA LYS A 44 12.33 1.01 4.76
C LYS A 44 11.04 0.27 4.46
N ASP A 45 10.16 0.14 5.44
CA ASP A 45 8.89 -0.55 5.23
C ASP A 45 8.00 0.26 4.28
N LEU A 46 7.93 1.57 4.46
CA LEU A 46 7.14 2.43 3.58
C LEU A 46 7.62 2.31 2.14
N ARG A 47 8.92 2.36 1.92
CA ARG A 47 9.50 2.22 0.60
C ARG A 47 9.20 0.85 -0.01
N ALA A 48 9.34 -0.20 0.79
CA ALA A 48 9.07 -1.56 0.33
C ALA A 48 7.61 -1.74 -0.05
N ILE A 49 6.70 -1.18 0.73
CA ILE A 49 5.28 -1.29 0.46
C ILE A 49 4.93 -0.55 -0.83
N LEU A 50 5.45 0.66 -1.01
CA LEU A 50 5.21 1.40 -2.23
C LEU A 50 5.76 0.65 -3.44
N TYR A 51 6.99 0.15 -3.33
CA TYR A 51 7.60 -0.64 -4.39
C TYR A 51 6.71 -1.82 -4.80
N ALA A 52 6.24 -2.58 -3.82
CA ALA A 52 5.43 -3.76 -4.09
C ALA A 52 4.13 -3.41 -4.83
N GLY A 53 3.58 -2.23 -4.55
CA GLY A 53 2.35 -1.80 -5.20
C GLY A 53 2.55 -1.26 -6.62
N LEU A 54 3.78 -0.94 -6.99
CA LEU A 54 4.08 -0.35 -8.30
C LEU A 54 4.74 -1.32 -9.26
N VAL A 55 5.45 -2.31 -8.76
CA VAL A 55 6.29 -3.17 -9.58
C VAL A 55 5.49 -3.99 -10.58
N HIS A 56 4.19 -4.19 -10.33
CA HIS A 56 3.33 -4.93 -11.27
C HIS A 56 3.20 -4.21 -12.61
N GLU A 57 3.33 -2.89 -12.62
CA GLU A 57 3.25 -2.12 -13.86
C GLU A 57 4.61 -1.86 -14.48
N ASP A 58 5.64 -1.83 -13.66
CA ASP A 58 6.97 -1.44 -14.13
C ASP A 58 8.02 -2.29 -13.41
N THR A 59 8.36 -3.40 -14.03
CA THR A 59 9.30 -4.35 -13.45
C THR A 59 10.72 -3.85 -13.41
N SER A 60 11.00 -2.70 -14.04
CA SER A 60 12.33 -2.10 -13.98
C SER A 60 12.57 -1.35 -12.67
N LEU A 61 11.54 -1.12 -11.86
CA LEU A 61 11.69 -0.41 -10.60
C LEU A 61 12.50 -1.22 -9.60
N THR A 62 13.24 -0.50 -8.77
CA THR A 62 13.92 -1.07 -7.61
C THR A 62 13.47 -0.29 -6.38
N GLN A 63 13.76 -0.80 -5.19
CA GLN A 63 13.43 -0.06 -3.98
C GLN A 63 14.12 1.31 -3.96
N GLU A 64 15.36 1.36 -4.41
CA GLU A 64 16.10 2.63 -4.46
C GLU A 64 15.48 3.61 -5.44
N SER A 65 15.07 3.13 -6.62
CA SER A 65 14.44 4.03 -7.59
C SER A 65 13.09 4.54 -7.08
N VAL A 66 12.35 3.72 -6.35
CA VAL A 66 11.09 4.13 -5.75
C VAL A 66 11.33 5.20 -4.69
N GLY A 67 12.38 5.03 -3.88
CA GLY A 67 12.74 6.06 -2.91
C GLY A 67 13.03 7.39 -3.57
N ALA A 68 13.75 7.37 -4.69
CA ALA A 68 14.04 8.59 -5.44
C ALA A 68 12.76 9.22 -6.00
N LEU A 69 11.79 8.41 -6.44
CA LEU A 69 10.52 8.94 -6.92
C LEU A 69 9.76 9.68 -5.81
N ILE A 70 9.81 9.16 -4.59
CA ILE A 70 9.19 9.84 -3.46
C ILE A 70 9.85 11.20 -3.24
N ASP A 71 11.18 11.22 -3.22
CA ASP A 71 11.93 12.44 -2.97
C ASP A 71 11.70 13.50 -4.04
N ASP A 72 11.65 13.08 -5.29
CA ASP A 72 11.63 14.02 -6.40
C ASP A 72 10.22 14.49 -6.75
N TYR A 73 9.20 13.68 -6.48
CA TYR A 73 7.85 13.96 -7.01
C TYR A 73 6.75 13.96 -5.95
N SER A 74 7.06 13.62 -4.70
CA SER A 74 6.02 13.51 -3.68
C SER A 74 6.60 13.79 -2.30
N ASN A 75 5.95 13.28 -1.26
CA ASN A 75 6.43 13.40 0.11
C ASN A 75 5.81 12.27 0.92
N ILE A 76 6.34 12.09 2.14
CA ILE A 76 5.95 10.98 2.99
C ILE A 76 4.45 11.01 3.33
N ASN A 77 3.92 12.20 3.61
CA ASN A 77 2.51 12.33 3.97
C ASN A 77 1.59 11.88 2.84
N ASP A 78 1.84 12.39 1.63
CA ASP A 78 0.99 12.05 0.49
C ASP A 78 1.09 10.56 0.16
N ILE A 79 2.29 10.00 0.25
CA ILE A 79 2.49 8.57 0.02
C ILE A 79 1.71 7.76 1.05
N SER A 80 1.78 8.15 2.33
CA SER A 80 1.07 7.42 3.39
C SER A 80 -0.43 7.43 3.16
N VAL A 81 -0.98 8.56 2.72
CA VAL A 81 -2.41 8.66 2.42
C VAL A 81 -2.78 7.70 1.29
N LYS A 82 -1.98 7.69 0.22
CA LYS A 82 -2.26 6.82 -0.92
C LYS A 82 -2.13 5.35 -0.57
N LEU A 83 -1.16 4.99 0.26
CA LEU A 83 -1.03 3.62 0.73
C LEU A 83 -2.24 3.20 1.54
N GLY A 84 -2.73 4.09 2.41
CA GLY A 84 -3.93 3.81 3.18
C GLY A 84 -5.14 3.57 2.30
N GLU A 85 -5.31 4.39 1.27
CA GLU A 85 -6.41 4.22 0.31
C GLU A 85 -6.31 2.88 -0.41
N ALA A 86 -5.10 2.54 -0.87
CA ALA A 86 -4.89 1.30 -1.62
C ALA A 86 -5.11 0.07 -0.76
N PHE A 87 -4.69 0.11 0.50
CA PHE A 87 -4.92 -1.00 1.42
C PHE A 87 -6.39 -1.15 1.77
N THR A 88 -7.08 -0.02 1.97
CA THR A 88 -8.53 -0.06 2.21
C THR A 88 -9.25 -0.70 1.03
N LEU A 89 -8.85 -0.34 -0.18
CA LEU A 89 -9.44 -0.92 -1.38
C LEU A 89 -9.17 -2.42 -1.47
N ALA A 90 -7.96 -2.85 -1.08
CA ALA A 90 -7.59 -4.26 -1.15
C ALA A 90 -8.30 -5.12 -0.11
N PHE A 91 -8.53 -4.58 1.09
CA PHE A 91 -9.02 -5.38 2.22
C PHE A 91 -10.40 -4.99 2.70
N GLY A 92 -10.71 -3.70 2.72
CA GLY A 92 -11.78 -3.16 3.53
C GLY A 92 -13.13 -3.10 2.89
N GLU A 93 -13.17 -3.32 1.63
CA GLU A 93 -14.39 -3.07 0.88
C GLU A 93 -15.52 -3.98 1.27
N ARG A 94 -15.13 -5.08 1.66
CA ARG A 94 -16.13 -6.05 1.92
C ARG A 94 -16.71 -5.94 3.26
N LYS A 95 -17.13 -5.51 3.69
CA LYS A 95 -17.53 -5.51 4.91
C LYS A 95 -18.26 -4.63 5.49
N ASN A 96 -17.92 -4.31 4.67
CA ASN A 96 -18.39 -3.64 5.08
C ASN A 96 -19.26 -3.26 5.41
N LYS A 97 -19.54 -3.49 5.22
CA LYS A 97 -20.04 -3.08 5.35
C LYS A 97 -20.62 -2.99 6.25
N LYS A 98 -20.46 -3.32 6.44
CA LYS A 98 -20.64 -3.20 7.25
C LYS A 98 -20.61 -3.04 8.19
N SER A 99 -20.44 -3.30 8.12
CA SER A 99 -20.16 -3.23 9.07
C SER A 99 -20.19 -3.13 9.80
N PRO A 100 -20.28 -3.47 9.95
CA PRO A 100 -20.06 -3.42 10.83
C PRO A 100 -19.92 -3.36 11.53
N GLN A 101 -19.83 -3.66 11.62
CA GLN A 101 -19.46 -3.71 12.42
C GLN A 101 -19.21 -3.45 13.07
N LYS A 102 -19.41 -3.72 13.03
CA LYS A 102 -19.08 -3.66 13.77
C LYS A 102 -19.01 -3.56 14.47
N THR A 103 -19.18 -3.91 14.33
CA THR A 103 -18.96 -4.02 15.16
C THR A 103 -18.93 -4.04 15.75
N THR A 104 -19.07 -4.35 15.61
CA THR A 104 -18.85 -4.53 16.41
C THR A 104 -18.89 -4.52 16.98
N LYS A 105 -19.06 -4.83 16.96
CA LYS A 105 -18.91 -5.01 17.72
C LYS A 105 -19.00 -4.94 18.26
N ILE A 106 -19.25 -5.29 17.98
CA ILE A 106 -19.18 -5.43 18.69
C ILE A 106 -19.45 -5.37 19.05
N ALA A 107 -19.71 -5.58 18.65
CA ALA A 107 -19.69 -5.61 19.15
C ALA A 107 -19.90 -5.50 19.26
N ASP A 108 -20.14 -5.86 19.36
CA ASP A 108 -20.09 -5.86 19.77
C ASP A 108 -20.01 -5.79 19.97
#